data_84f079be6bcc6a97e0e8713e44bf0252
#
_entry.id   84f079be6bcc6a97e0e8713e44bf0252
#
_cell.length_a   1.000
_cell.length_b   1.000
_cell.length_c   1.000
_cell.angle_alpha   90.00
_cell.angle_beta   90.00
_cell.angle_gamma   90.00
#
_symmetry.space_group_name_H-M   'P 1'
#
loop_
_entity.id
_entity.type
_entity.pdbx_description
1 polymer ?
#
loop_
_entity_poly.entity_id
_entity_poly.type
_entity_poly.pdbx_seq_one_letter_code
_entity_poly.pdbx_strand_id
1 'polypeptide(L)'
;MLYFLSDVLHTYFGPFRLLGSHTVLIGIALLAGFFVTVWLLPKFYGLLPKDRGREFTVNPNAAIGKPTGAGVVFISFFVLLTFLVIIPSLFQTCVLLLTLASMLTGFLDDRSTKSWGEYLKGMLDLIIAVVACVALYFLYFKQNVQFWFPFTSNVYNIHPAVFFIVSIPLIWFSINTTNCSDGVDGLSGMLVLMALLSLGSIFYFVLGHVKVAEYLLVPNIQDGARWAVIIFSLAGVLIGYIWHNAHPSSVLMGDAGSRALGFFISILVLVSKNPFLILMSSSIMFINGGTGLLKVFMLRFFHIPLFKNIRFPLHDHMRKKNNWSVEQVLIRFLILQFICTLILFGIIFKIR
;
A
#
# COMPACT_ATOMS: atom_id res chain seq x y z
N MET A 1 21.97 3.56 -4.49
CA MET A 1 23.15 3.76 -5.37
C MET A 1 23.45 5.24 -5.56
N LEU A 2 22.49 6.08 -5.97
CA LEU A 2 22.69 7.54 -6.11
C LEU A 2 23.19 8.20 -4.83
N TYR A 3 22.64 7.82 -3.66
CA TYR A 3 23.11 8.32 -2.36
C TYR A 3 24.62 8.08 -2.14
N PHE A 4 25.13 6.90 -2.50
CA PHE A 4 26.55 6.58 -2.39
C PHE A 4 27.41 7.31 -3.43
N LEU A 5 26.86 7.54 -4.65
CA LEU A 5 27.54 8.29 -5.68
C LEU A 5 27.79 9.76 -5.31
N SER A 6 27.00 10.33 -4.39
CA SER A 6 27.22 11.70 -3.92
C SER A 6 28.61 11.86 -3.32
N ASP A 7 29.06 10.87 -2.55
CA ASP A 7 30.35 10.93 -1.85
C ASP A 7 31.56 10.85 -2.80
N VAL A 8 31.35 10.27 -4.00
CA VAL A 8 32.39 10.16 -5.03
C VAL A 8 32.31 11.32 -6.03
N LEU A 9 31.12 11.66 -6.48
CA LEU A 9 30.90 12.59 -7.58
C LEU A 9 30.98 14.07 -7.14
N HIS A 10 30.76 14.39 -5.86
CA HIS A 10 30.83 15.78 -5.40
C HIS A 10 32.21 16.40 -5.54
N THR A 11 33.28 15.58 -5.59
CA THR A 11 34.65 16.05 -5.82
C THR A 11 34.87 16.55 -7.25
N TYR A 12 34.08 16.04 -8.22
CA TYR A 12 34.18 16.41 -9.63
C TYR A 12 33.22 17.55 -9.98
N PHE A 13 32.02 17.57 -9.38
CA PHE A 13 31.02 18.58 -9.65
C PHE A 13 30.17 18.83 -8.41
N GLY A 14 30.32 20.02 -7.80
CA GLY A 14 29.74 20.40 -6.51
C GLY A 14 28.24 20.09 -6.35
N PRO A 15 27.37 20.31 -7.36
CA PRO A 15 25.94 19.99 -7.27
C PRO A 15 25.61 18.52 -6.98
N PHE A 16 26.49 17.57 -7.25
CA PHE A 16 26.28 16.17 -6.86
C PHE A 16 26.17 15.94 -5.35
N ARG A 17 26.61 16.89 -4.52
CA ARG A 17 26.39 16.89 -3.07
C ARG A 17 24.89 16.83 -2.73
N LEU A 18 24.01 17.33 -3.58
CA LEU A 18 22.58 17.28 -3.38
C LEU A 18 22.02 15.85 -3.36
N LEU A 19 22.69 14.90 -4.03
CA LEU A 19 22.32 13.47 -3.98
C LEU A 19 22.53 12.83 -2.61
N GLY A 20 23.27 13.48 -1.69
CA GLY A 20 23.36 13.09 -0.28
C GLY A 20 22.14 13.49 0.56
N SER A 21 21.23 14.33 0.02
CA SER A 21 20.03 14.76 0.71
C SER A 21 18.85 13.82 0.45
N HIS A 22 18.24 13.28 1.50
CA HIS A 22 17.05 12.45 1.37
C HIS A 22 15.87 13.19 0.72
N THR A 23 15.73 14.51 0.93
CA THR A 23 14.70 15.33 0.28
C THR A 23 14.86 15.33 -1.24
N VAL A 24 16.10 15.50 -1.71
CA VAL A 24 16.39 15.47 -3.14
C VAL A 24 16.14 14.08 -3.72
N LEU A 25 16.54 13.04 -2.98
CA LEU A 25 16.29 11.65 -3.40
C LEU A 25 14.79 11.32 -3.47
N ILE A 26 13.97 11.83 -2.55
CA ILE A 26 12.51 11.73 -2.60
C ILE A 26 11.97 12.37 -3.88
N GLY A 27 12.41 13.60 -4.19
CA GLY A 27 12.00 14.29 -5.43
C GLY A 27 12.39 13.53 -6.69
N ILE A 28 13.64 13.06 -6.75
CA ILE A 28 14.15 12.25 -7.87
C ILE A 28 13.34 10.96 -8.01
N ALA A 29 13.13 10.23 -6.91
CA ALA A 29 12.41 8.96 -6.92
C ALA A 29 10.96 9.12 -7.39
N LEU A 30 10.28 10.17 -6.90
CA LEU A 30 8.90 10.47 -7.29
C LEU A 30 8.80 10.83 -8.77
N LEU A 31 9.63 11.75 -9.25
CA LEU A 31 9.61 12.18 -10.64
C LEU A 31 10.07 11.08 -11.60
N ALA A 32 11.18 10.41 -11.30
CA ALA A 32 11.66 9.29 -12.11
C ALA A 32 10.62 8.15 -12.16
N GLY A 33 10.04 7.79 -11.00
CA GLY A 33 8.97 6.79 -10.92
C GLY A 33 7.79 7.14 -11.80
N PHE A 34 7.32 8.40 -11.73
CA PHE A 34 6.22 8.89 -12.55
C PHE A 34 6.55 8.79 -14.05
N PHE A 35 7.60 9.47 -14.51
CA PHE A 35 7.90 9.55 -15.93
C PHE A 35 8.26 8.19 -16.54
N VAL A 36 9.03 7.36 -15.81
CA VAL A 36 9.38 6.02 -16.27
C VAL A 36 8.12 5.17 -16.44
N THR A 37 7.21 5.21 -15.48
CA THR A 37 5.98 4.41 -15.56
C THR A 37 5.04 4.91 -16.65
N VAL A 38 4.83 6.22 -16.77
CA VAL A 38 4.01 6.80 -17.86
C VAL A 38 4.52 6.39 -19.23
N TRP A 39 5.83 6.39 -19.42
CA TRP A 39 6.43 6.10 -20.74
C TRP A 39 6.57 4.61 -21.03
N LEU A 40 6.91 3.78 -20.02
CA LEU A 40 7.20 2.37 -20.23
C LEU A 40 5.95 1.48 -20.12
N LEU A 41 5.01 1.78 -19.23
CA LEU A 41 3.86 0.91 -18.99
C LEU A 41 3.07 0.57 -20.26
N PRO A 42 2.77 1.50 -21.19
CA PRO A 42 2.04 1.17 -22.42
C PRO A 42 2.74 0.14 -23.31
N LYS A 43 4.08 0.09 -23.27
CA LYS A 43 4.86 -0.87 -24.06
C LYS A 43 4.65 -2.32 -23.64
N PHE A 44 4.18 -2.53 -22.40
CA PHE A 44 3.91 -3.86 -21.84
C PHE A 44 2.46 -4.31 -22.04
N TYR A 45 1.53 -3.46 -22.53
CA TYR A 45 0.12 -3.83 -22.67
C TYR A 45 -0.10 -5.11 -23.48
N GLY A 46 0.72 -5.33 -24.51
CA GLY A 46 0.64 -6.53 -25.35
C GLY A 46 1.08 -7.84 -24.66
N LEU A 47 1.86 -7.72 -23.56
CA LEU A 47 2.38 -8.86 -22.79
C LEU A 47 1.50 -9.20 -21.59
N LEU A 48 0.60 -8.27 -21.19
CA LEU A 48 -0.28 -8.44 -20.05
C LEU A 48 -1.46 -9.35 -20.42
N PRO A 49 -1.96 -10.16 -19.47
CA PRO A 49 -3.21 -10.88 -19.65
C PRO A 49 -4.36 -9.91 -19.89
N LYS A 50 -5.43 -10.41 -20.52
CA LYS A 50 -6.64 -9.60 -20.77
C LYS A 50 -7.71 -9.93 -19.76
N ASP A 51 -8.37 -8.89 -19.24
CA ASP A 51 -9.50 -9.03 -18.32
C ASP A 51 -10.66 -9.78 -19.03
N ARG A 52 -11.31 -10.68 -18.29
CA ARG A 52 -12.36 -11.56 -18.77
C ARG A 52 -13.76 -11.14 -18.37
N GLY A 53 -13.85 -10.04 -17.64
CA GLY A 53 -15.08 -9.59 -17.00
C GLY A 53 -15.26 -10.19 -15.60
N ARG A 54 -16.09 -9.55 -14.83
CA ARG A 54 -16.41 -9.93 -13.43
C ARG A 54 -17.91 -10.05 -13.28
N GLU A 55 -18.43 -11.27 -13.14
CA GLU A 55 -19.89 -11.58 -13.09
C GLU A 55 -20.68 -10.76 -12.06
N PHE A 56 -20.03 -10.39 -10.96
CA PHE A 56 -20.67 -9.73 -9.83
C PHE A 56 -20.51 -8.19 -9.80
N THR A 57 -19.94 -7.56 -10.84
CA THR A 57 -19.81 -6.09 -10.87
C THR A 57 -21.03 -5.39 -11.46
N VAL A 58 -21.10 -4.07 -11.33
CA VAL A 58 -22.24 -3.27 -11.86
C VAL A 58 -22.28 -3.34 -13.39
N ASN A 59 -21.13 -3.36 -14.06
CA ASN A 59 -20.99 -3.48 -15.51
C ASN A 59 -20.03 -4.64 -15.83
N PRO A 60 -20.50 -5.91 -15.87
CA PRO A 60 -19.65 -7.08 -16.01
C PRO A 60 -18.73 -7.05 -17.23
N ASN A 61 -19.18 -6.46 -18.31
CA ASN A 61 -18.50 -6.50 -19.61
C ASN A 61 -17.59 -5.29 -19.89
N ALA A 62 -17.61 -4.26 -19.04
CA ALA A 62 -16.91 -2.99 -19.29
C ALA A 62 -15.37 -3.12 -19.30
N ALA A 63 -14.84 -4.14 -18.66
CA ALA A 63 -13.40 -4.39 -18.55
C ALA A 63 -12.89 -5.47 -19.53
N ILE A 64 -13.80 -6.21 -20.19
CA ILE A 64 -13.42 -7.34 -21.06
C ILE A 64 -12.42 -6.86 -22.14
N GLY A 65 -11.30 -7.58 -22.22
CA GLY A 65 -10.25 -7.34 -23.23
C GLY A 65 -9.25 -6.25 -22.84
N LYS A 66 -9.46 -5.50 -21.74
CA LYS A 66 -8.45 -4.57 -21.23
C LYS A 66 -7.24 -5.33 -20.67
N PRO A 67 -6.00 -4.84 -20.86
CA PRO A 67 -4.83 -5.39 -20.18
C PRO A 67 -5.02 -5.32 -18.66
N THR A 68 -4.79 -6.43 -17.96
CA THR A 68 -4.85 -6.53 -16.50
C THR A 68 -3.53 -7.06 -15.94
N GLY A 69 -3.32 -7.00 -14.62
CA GLY A 69 -2.06 -7.41 -14.01
C GLY A 69 -0.91 -6.43 -14.20
N ALA A 70 -1.21 -5.14 -14.46
CA ALA A 70 -0.17 -4.11 -14.59
C ALA A 70 0.69 -3.98 -13.34
N GLY A 71 0.24 -4.52 -12.20
CA GLY A 71 1.03 -4.64 -10.98
C GLY A 71 2.40 -5.23 -11.21
N VAL A 72 2.52 -6.24 -12.09
CA VAL A 72 3.83 -6.86 -12.40
C VAL A 72 4.84 -5.86 -12.96
N VAL A 73 4.38 -4.90 -13.75
CA VAL A 73 5.24 -3.89 -14.37
C VAL A 73 5.62 -2.81 -13.35
N PHE A 74 4.62 -2.16 -12.74
CA PHE A 74 4.91 -0.99 -11.92
C PHE A 74 5.53 -1.37 -10.55
N ILE A 75 5.20 -2.51 -9.95
CA ILE A 75 5.88 -2.98 -8.73
C ILE A 75 7.34 -3.38 -9.01
N SER A 76 7.61 -4.00 -10.17
CA SER A 76 8.99 -4.28 -10.58
C SER A 76 9.78 -2.98 -10.80
N PHE A 77 9.19 -1.97 -11.44
CA PHE A 77 9.81 -0.65 -11.57
C PHE A 77 10.08 0.02 -10.23
N PHE A 78 9.14 -0.07 -9.30
CA PHE A 78 9.32 0.43 -7.94
C PHE A 78 10.54 -0.18 -7.25
N VAL A 79 10.68 -1.51 -7.30
CA VAL A 79 11.80 -2.20 -6.64
C VAL A 79 13.12 -1.82 -7.31
N LEU A 80 13.20 -1.84 -8.64
CA LEU A 80 14.38 -1.42 -9.38
C LEU A 80 14.77 0.03 -9.07
N LEU A 81 13.80 0.95 -9.11
CA LEU A 81 14.03 2.36 -8.80
C LEU A 81 14.55 2.54 -7.37
N THR A 82 14.00 1.80 -6.41
CA THR A 82 14.46 1.87 -5.02
C THR A 82 15.95 1.51 -4.90
N PHE A 83 16.39 0.41 -5.52
CA PHE A 83 17.79 0.01 -5.52
C PHE A 83 18.72 1.00 -6.26
N LEU A 84 18.19 1.67 -7.30
CA LEU A 84 18.96 2.71 -8.00
C LEU A 84 19.14 3.96 -7.12
N VAL A 85 18.11 4.37 -6.39
CA VAL A 85 18.14 5.61 -5.60
C VAL A 85 18.90 5.42 -4.29
N ILE A 86 18.59 4.37 -3.52
CA ILE A 86 19.22 4.09 -2.23
C ILE A 86 19.75 2.65 -2.19
N ILE A 87 20.57 2.35 -1.17
CA ILE A 87 20.93 0.98 -0.79
C ILE A 87 20.04 0.59 0.39
N PRO A 88 19.02 -0.26 0.19
CA PRO A 88 18.13 -0.69 1.26
C PRO A 88 18.88 -1.51 2.32
N SER A 89 18.46 -1.43 3.58
CA SER A 89 18.93 -2.34 4.63
C SER A 89 18.45 -3.78 4.37
N LEU A 90 19.01 -4.75 5.09
CA LEU A 90 18.60 -6.16 4.97
C LEU A 90 17.08 -6.33 5.16
N PHE A 91 16.52 -5.68 6.19
CA PHE A 91 15.08 -5.74 6.44
C PHE A 91 14.26 -5.06 5.31
N GLN A 92 14.69 -3.87 4.85
CA GLN A 92 14.05 -3.19 3.73
C GLN A 92 14.09 -4.03 2.44
N THR A 93 15.24 -4.69 2.17
CA THR A 93 15.36 -5.63 1.05
C THR A 93 14.39 -6.80 1.18
N CYS A 94 14.26 -7.38 2.38
CA CYS A 94 13.31 -8.45 2.64
C CYS A 94 11.87 -8.00 2.36
N VAL A 95 11.49 -6.78 2.78
CA VAL A 95 10.16 -6.21 2.50
C VAL A 95 9.94 -6.02 1.00
N LEU A 96 10.92 -5.52 0.26
CA LEU A 96 10.83 -5.38 -1.20
C LEU A 96 10.65 -6.73 -1.90
N LEU A 97 11.37 -7.77 -1.46
CA LEU A 97 11.23 -9.13 -2.00
C LEU A 97 9.86 -9.74 -1.68
N LEU A 98 9.34 -9.52 -0.47
CA LEU A 98 7.99 -9.98 -0.11
C LEU A 98 6.89 -9.20 -0.85
N THR A 99 7.12 -7.92 -1.16
CA THR A 99 6.23 -7.13 -2.04
C THR A 99 6.21 -7.73 -3.45
N LEU A 100 7.38 -8.13 -4.00
CA LEU A 100 7.46 -8.86 -5.26
C LEU A 100 6.79 -10.23 -5.18
N ALA A 101 6.93 -10.96 -4.08
CA ALA A 101 6.26 -12.25 -3.89
C ALA A 101 4.74 -12.10 -3.88
N SER A 102 4.21 -11.08 -3.17
CA SER A 102 2.77 -10.77 -3.17
C SER A 102 2.27 -10.38 -4.57
N MET A 103 3.05 -9.58 -5.29
CA MET A 103 2.78 -9.24 -6.69
C MET A 103 2.74 -10.49 -7.57
N LEU A 104 3.72 -11.38 -7.46
CA LEU A 104 3.84 -12.58 -8.27
C LEU A 104 2.67 -13.55 -8.04
N THR A 105 2.26 -13.76 -6.79
CA THR A 105 1.08 -14.59 -6.49
C THR A 105 -0.19 -14.03 -7.15
N GLY A 106 -0.36 -12.69 -7.11
CA GLY A 106 -1.47 -12.04 -7.78
C GLY A 106 -1.39 -12.13 -9.31
N PHE A 107 -0.19 -11.94 -9.88
CA PHE A 107 0.01 -12.01 -11.33
C PHE A 107 -0.22 -13.42 -11.89
N LEU A 108 0.17 -14.45 -11.15
CA LEU A 108 -0.08 -15.84 -11.55
C LEU A 108 -1.58 -16.15 -11.58
N ASP A 109 -2.36 -15.58 -10.67
CA ASP A 109 -3.81 -15.66 -10.73
C ASP A 109 -4.40 -14.88 -11.91
N ASP A 110 -3.99 -13.63 -12.11
CA ASP A 110 -4.42 -12.80 -13.26
C ASP A 110 -4.15 -13.47 -14.60
N ARG A 111 -3.05 -14.22 -14.70
CA ARG A 111 -2.65 -14.94 -15.91
C ARG A 111 -3.35 -16.29 -16.07
N SER A 112 -3.80 -16.91 -15.00
CA SER A 112 -4.35 -18.29 -15.03
C SER A 112 -5.63 -18.35 -15.86
N THR A 113 -5.83 -19.45 -16.61
CA THR A 113 -7.04 -19.64 -17.44
C THR A 113 -8.31 -19.78 -16.60
N LYS A 114 -8.19 -20.30 -15.39
CA LYS A 114 -9.24 -20.39 -14.39
C LYS A 114 -8.77 -19.65 -13.15
N SER A 115 -9.55 -18.67 -12.67
CA SER A 115 -9.21 -17.93 -11.44
C SER A 115 -9.01 -18.89 -10.26
N TRP A 116 -8.03 -18.61 -9.45
CA TRP A 116 -7.75 -19.40 -8.25
C TRP A 116 -8.88 -19.28 -7.24
N GLY A 117 -9.13 -20.36 -6.51
CA GLY A 117 -10.12 -20.35 -5.44
C GLY A 117 -9.72 -19.43 -4.29
N GLU A 118 -10.71 -18.87 -3.59
CA GLU A 118 -10.52 -17.94 -2.45
C GLU A 118 -9.59 -18.52 -1.37
N TYR A 119 -9.68 -19.84 -1.11
CA TYR A 119 -8.84 -20.51 -0.10
C TYR A 119 -7.35 -20.53 -0.48
N LEU A 120 -7.03 -20.79 -1.75
CA LEU A 120 -5.64 -20.80 -2.21
C LEU A 120 -5.04 -19.39 -2.13
N LYS A 121 -5.78 -18.39 -2.61
CA LYS A 121 -5.38 -16.97 -2.50
C LYS A 121 -5.15 -16.58 -1.04
N GLY A 122 -6.13 -16.82 -0.18
CA GLY A 122 -6.05 -16.49 1.24
C GLY A 122 -4.90 -17.20 1.96
N MET A 123 -4.59 -18.46 1.59
CA MET A 123 -3.47 -19.20 2.18
C MET A 123 -2.11 -18.63 1.74
N LEU A 124 -1.94 -18.27 0.47
CA LEU A 124 -0.71 -17.65 -0.01
C LEU A 124 -0.48 -16.29 0.66
N ASP A 125 -1.53 -15.48 0.82
CA ASP A 125 -1.45 -14.22 1.56
C ASP A 125 -1.09 -14.43 3.03
N LEU A 126 -1.61 -15.48 3.65
CA LEU A 126 -1.28 -15.84 5.03
C LEU A 126 0.19 -16.24 5.17
N ILE A 127 0.72 -17.03 4.24
CA ILE A 127 2.13 -17.42 4.24
C ILE A 127 3.01 -16.16 4.13
N ILE A 128 2.69 -15.25 3.21
CA ILE A 128 3.42 -13.98 3.05
C ILE A 128 3.34 -13.15 4.34
N ALA A 129 2.18 -13.07 4.97
CA ALA A 129 1.98 -12.34 6.23
C ALA A 129 2.81 -12.94 7.37
N VAL A 130 2.85 -14.28 7.50
CA VAL A 130 3.66 -14.97 8.51
C VAL A 130 5.15 -14.71 8.30
N VAL A 131 5.66 -14.89 7.07
CA VAL A 131 7.07 -14.63 6.73
C VAL A 131 7.44 -13.18 7.01
N ALA A 132 6.57 -12.24 6.66
CA ALA A 132 6.77 -10.81 6.94
C ALA A 132 6.81 -10.50 8.44
N CYS A 133 5.92 -11.10 9.24
CA CYS A 133 5.94 -10.93 10.70
C CYS A 133 7.20 -11.52 11.32
N VAL A 134 7.68 -12.67 10.84
CA VAL A 134 8.95 -13.26 11.28
C VAL A 134 10.12 -12.32 10.95
N ALA A 135 10.16 -11.79 9.74
CA ALA A 135 11.19 -10.81 9.35
C ALA A 135 11.11 -9.52 10.19
N LEU A 136 9.91 -8.99 10.43
CA LEU A 136 9.70 -7.85 11.34
C LEU A 136 10.24 -8.14 12.74
N TYR A 137 9.91 -9.28 13.30
CA TYR A 137 10.29 -9.65 14.67
C TYR A 137 11.80 -9.79 14.83
N PHE A 138 12.47 -10.53 13.94
CA PHE A 138 13.91 -10.79 14.06
C PHE A 138 14.80 -9.70 13.49
N LEU A 139 14.47 -9.14 12.31
CA LEU A 139 15.36 -8.20 11.60
C LEU A 139 15.11 -6.74 11.99
N TYR A 140 13.84 -6.37 12.23
CA TYR A 140 13.49 -4.97 12.53
C TYR A 140 13.41 -4.72 14.03
N PHE A 141 12.59 -5.47 14.76
CA PHE A 141 12.43 -5.30 16.21
C PHE A 141 13.53 -5.93 17.03
N LYS A 142 14.36 -6.81 16.44
CA LYS A 142 15.43 -7.55 17.15
C LYS A 142 14.91 -8.21 18.44
N GLN A 143 13.74 -8.84 18.34
CA GLN A 143 13.02 -9.53 19.44
C GLN A 143 12.49 -8.60 20.54
N ASN A 144 12.64 -7.29 20.42
CA ASN A 144 12.11 -6.29 21.36
C ASN A 144 11.02 -5.46 20.68
N VAL A 145 9.81 -5.98 20.64
CA VAL A 145 8.67 -5.33 20.01
C VAL A 145 8.15 -4.20 20.88
N GLN A 146 8.19 -2.99 20.35
CA GLN A 146 7.70 -1.81 21.02
C GLN A 146 6.66 -1.11 20.15
N PHE A 147 5.46 -0.88 20.72
CA PHE A 147 4.41 -0.09 20.08
C PHE A 147 4.04 1.11 20.94
N TRP A 148 3.66 2.17 20.26
CA TRP A 148 3.05 3.34 20.86
C TRP A 148 1.60 3.45 20.39
N PHE A 149 0.74 4.03 21.23
CA PHE A 149 -0.69 4.10 20.96
C PHE A 149 -1.19 5.54 21.07
N PRO A 150 -2.28 5.90 20.37
CA PRO A 150 -2.98 7.17 20.60
C PRO A 150 -3.40 7.29 22.08
N PHE A 151 -3.54 8.52 22.57
CA PHE A 151 -3.98 8.85 23.91
C PHE A 151 -3.01 8.47 25.06
N THR A 152 -1.83 7.96 24.74
CA THR A 152 -0.81 7.64 25.73
C THR A 152 0.54 8.21 25.32
N SER A 153 1.33 8.68 26.28
CA SER A 153 2.70 9.16 26.05
C SER A 153 3.75 8.04 26.15
N ASN A 154 3.33 6.84 26.52
CA ASN A 154 4.23 5.73 26.78
C ASN A 154 4.41 4.83 25.55
N VAL A 155 5.59 4.22 25.46
CA VAL A 155 5.89 3.15 24.55
C VAL A 155 5.78 1.83 25.32
N TYR A 156 5.03 0.89 24.78
CA TYR A 156 4.73 -0.38 25.44
C TYR A 156 5.53 -1.51 24.80
N ASN A 157 6.14 -2.34 25.64
CA ASN A 157 6.72 -3.60 25.21
C ASN A 157 5.60 -4.62 24.96
N ILE A 158 5.54 -5.16 23.76
CA ILE A 158 4.49 -6.08 23.33
C ILE A 158 5.03 -7.51 23.42
N HIS A 159 4.28 -8.38 24.09
CA HIS A 159 4.62 -9.80 24.15
C HIS A 159 4.63 -10.41 22.72
N PRO A 160 5.63 -11.23 22.37
CA PRO A 160 5.76 -11.79 21.02
C PRO A 160 4.48 -12.46 20.50
N ALA A 161 3.78 -13.24 21.33
CA ALA A 161 2.53 -13.88 20.91
C ALA A 161 1.46 -12.86 20.50
N VAL A 162 1.31 -11.75 21.26
CA VAL A 162 0.36 -10.67 20.93
C VAL A 162 0.75 -10.00 19.62
N PHE A 163 2.05 -9.77 19.42
CA PHE A 163 2.56 -9.23 18.18
C PHE A 163 2.15 -10.07 16.95
N PHE A 164 2.40 -11.38 16.98
CA PHE A 164 2.03 -12.27 15.88
C PHE A 164 0.51 -12.36 15.68
N ILE A 165 -0.26 -12.49 16.78
CA ILE A 165 -1.73 -12.57 16.74
C ILE A 165 -2.36 -11.31 16.12
N VAL A 166 -1.77 -10.13 16.33
CA VAL A 166 -2.30 -8.85 15.78
C VAL A 166 -1.76 -8.58 14.38
N SER A 167 -0.45 -8.76 14.16
CA SER A 167 0.21 -8.33 12.94
C SER A 167 -0.08 -9.23 11.74
N ILE A 168 -0.17 -10.55 11.94
CA ILE A 168 -0.50 -11.48 10.84
C ILE A 168 -1.89 -11.19 10.27
N PRO A 169 -2.97 -11.12 11.07
CA PRO A 169 -4.28 -10.76 10.55
C PRO A 169 -4.33 -9.35 9.94
N LEU A 170 -3.59 -8.38 10.49
CA LEU A 170 -3.54 -7.02 9.94
C LEU A 170 -2.96 -7.01 8.53
N ILE A 171 -1.84 -7.71 8.30
CA ILE A 171 -1.22 -7.81 6.97
C ILE A 171 -2.18 -8.54 6.02
N TRP A 172 -2.68 -9.72 6.43
CA TRP A 172 -3.59 -10.52 5.63
C TRP A 172 -4.86 -9.75 5.25
N PHE A 173 -5.46 -9.06 6.22
CA PHE A 173 -6.66 -8.27 6.01
C PHE A 173 -6.40 -7.06 5.09
N SER A 174 -5.26 -6.40 5.24
CA SER A 174 -4.87 -5.27 4.37
C SER A 174 -4.70 -5.70 2.91
N ILE A 175 -4.03 -6.84 2.65
CA ILE A 175 -3.87 -7.39 1.31
C ILE A 175 -5.24 -7.62 0.66
N ASN A 176 -6.12 -8.34 1.36
CA ASN A 176 -7.42 -8.72 0.82
C ASN A 176 -8.38 -7.52 0.71
N THR A 177 -8.32 -6.57 1.63
CA THR A 177 -9.12 -5.34 1.58
C THR A 177 -8.77 -4.47 0.38
N THR A 178 -7.47 -4.32 0.10
CA THR A 178 -6.99 -3.54 -1.05
C THR A 178 -7.40 -4.23 -2.35
N ASN A 179 -7.30 -5.55 -2.41
CA ASN A 179 -7.77 -6.33 -3.56
C ASN A 179 -9.28 -6.18 -3.78
N CYS A 180 -10.09 -6.31 -2.73
CA CYS A 180 -11.54 -6.09 -2.82
C CYS A 180 -11.93 -4.66 -3.21
N SER A 181 -11.06 -3.67 -2.96
CA SER A 181 -11.32 -2.26 -3.30
C SER A 181 -11.00 -1.93 -4.76
N ASP A 182 -10.33 -2.83 -5.49
CA ASP A 182 -9.94 -2.65 -6.88
C ASP A 182 -11.05 -3.07 -7.86
N GLY A 183 -12.12 -2.29 -7.88
CA GLY A 183 -13.30 -2.55 -8.73
C GLY A 183 -13.77 -1.35 -9.56
N VAL A 184 -13.15 -0.18 -9.38
CA VAL A 184 -13.49 1.07 -10.08
C VAL A 184 -12.20 1.75 -10.54
N ASP A 185 -12.19 2.22 -11.80
CA ASP A 185 -11.05 2.91 -12.41
C ASP A 185 -10.51 4.03 -11.50
N GLY A 186 -9.23 3.99 -11.19
CA GLY A 186 -8.53 4.96 -10.36
C GLY A 186 -8.74 4.81 -8.85
N LEU A 187 -9.81 4.16 -8.36
CA LEU A 187 -10.20 4.22 -6.95
C LEU A 187 -9.15 3.61 -6.02
N SER A 188 -8.78 2.35 -6.23
CA SER A 188 -7.82 1.65 -5.38
C SER A 188 -6.45 2.32 -5.44
N GLY A 189 -5.98 2.66 -6.65
CA GLY A 189 -4.71 3.37 -6.84
C GLY A 189 -4.64 4.70 -6.10
N MET A 190 -5.69 5.53 -6.20
CA MET A 190 -5.72 6.85 -5.53
C MET A 190 -5.85 6.74 -4.01
N LEU A 191 -6.63 5.80 -3.47
CA LEU A 191 -6.70 5.56 -2.02
C LEU A 191 -5.34 5.11 -1.46
N VAL A 192 -4.66 4.19 -2.16
CA VAL A 192 -3.29 3.76 -1.81
C VAL A 192 -2.31 4.92 -1.93
N LEU A 193 -2.39 5.74 -2.96
CA LEU A 193 -1.54 6.92 -3.11
C LEU A 193 -1.69 7.87 -1.93
N MET A 194 -2.91 8.16 -1.49
CA MET A 194 -3.15 8.98 -0.28
C MET A 194 -2.52 8.35 0.96
N ALA A 195 -2.62 7.03 1.12
CA ALA A 195 -1.97 6.31 2.21
C ALA A 195 -0.44 6.45 2.14
N LEU A 196 0.17 6.27 0.97
CA LEU A 196 1.61 6.41 0.78
C LEU A 196 2.08 7.84 1.05
N LEU A 197 1.38 8.86 0.54
CA LEU A 197 1.74 10.26 0.77
C LEU A 197 1.67 10.63 2.25
N SER A 198 0.62 10.20 2.96
CA SER A 198 0.49 10.46 4.39
C SER A 198 1.54 9.72 5.23
N LEU A 199 1.72 8.42 4.99
CA LEU A 199 2.73 7.62 5.70
C LEU A 199 4.15 8.09 5.36
N GLY A 200 4.46 8.37 4.09
CA GLY A 200 5.76 8.89 3.66
C GLY A 200 6.11 10.21 4.33
N SER A 201 5.13 11.11 4.43
CA SER A 201 5.29 12.37 5.16
C SER A 201 5.53 12.15 6.66
N ILE A 202 4.79 11.22 7.29
CA ILE A 202 5.00 10.87 8.70
C ILE A 202 6.39 10.27 8.90
N PHE A 203 6.83 9.35 8.05
CA PHE A 203 8.17 8.78 8.15
C PHE A 203 9.27 9.82 7.97
N TYR A 204 9.09 10.80 7.09
CA TYR A 204 10.09 11.82 6.86
C TYR A 204 10.08 12.91 7.93
N PHE A 205 8.93 13.56 8.15
CA PHE A 205 8.84 14.77 8.96
C PHE A 205 8.62 14.50 10.44
N VAL A 206 8.07 13.37 10.82
CA VAL A 206 7.72 13.06 12.21
C VAL A 206 8.66 11.98 12.77
N LEU A 207 8.54 10.75 12.31
CA LEU A 207 9.25 9.61 12.88
C LEU A 207 10.75 9.62 12.56
N GLY A 208 11.16 10.16 11.42
CA GLY A 208 12.55 10.28 11.00
C GLY A 208 13.26 11.54 11.52
N HIS A 209 12.54 12.45 12.20
CA HIS A 209 13.10 13.70 12.67
C HIS A 209 13.12 13.74 14.20
N VAL A 210 14.32 13.68 14.80
CA VAL A 210 14.51 13.53 16.25
C VAL A 210 13.70 14.57 17.06
N LYS A 211 13.90 15.87 16.78
CA LYS A 211 13.22 16.95 17.52
C LYS A 211 11.71 16.91 17.42
N VAL A 212 11.16 16.53 16.25
CA VAL A 212 9.71 16.44 16.04
C VAL A 212 9.15 15.21 16.76
N ALA A 213 9.85 14.08 16.69
CA ALA A 213 9.47 12.88 17.40
C ALA A 213 9.45 13.10 18.92
N GLU A 214 10.47 13.75 19.47
CA GLU A 214 10.54 14.14 20.90
C GLU A 214 9.39 15.08 21.28
N TYR A 215 9.14 16.13 20.49
CA TYR A 215 8.06 17.08 20.75
C TYR A 215 6.68 16.41 20.73
N LEU A 216 6.46 15.47 19.82
CA LEU A 216 5.21 14.72 19.70
C LEU A 216 5.16 13.48 20.59
N LEU A 217 6.19 13.21 21.39
CA LEU A 217 6.32 12.05 22.28
C LEU A 217 6.16 10.71 21.55
N VAL A 218 6.58 10.62 20.28
CA VAL A 218 6.57 9.40 19.47
C VAL A 218 7.98 8.83 19.35
N PRO A 219 8.14 7.50 19.12
CA PRO A 219 9.46 6.91 18.92
C PRO A 219 10.13 7.48 17.66
N ASN A 220 11.38 7.89 17.78
CA ASN A 220 12.20 8.19 16.60
C ASN A 220 12.59 6.88 15.87
N ILE A 221 12.49 6.89 14.55
CA ILE A 221 12.91 5.81 13.67
C ILE A 221 14.14 6.28 12.89
N GLN A 222 15.32 5.80 13.24
CA GLN A 222 16.59 6.23 12.65
C GLN A 222 16.59 6.13 11.11
N ASP A 223 15.98 5.07 10.56
CA ASP A 223 15.85 4.85 9.11
C ASP A 223 14.59 5.52 8.51
N GLY A 224 13.90 6.42 9.25
CA GLY A 224 12.66 7.04 8.80
C GLY A 224 12.78 7.76 7.46
N ALA A 225 13.87 8.51 7.25
CA ALA A 225 14.14 9.18 5.99
C ALA A 225 14.38 8.19 4.82
N ARG A 226 15.04 7.06 5.05
CA ARG A 226 15.21 5.99 4.05
C ARG A 226 13.87 5.35 3.69
N TRP A 227 13.03 5.07 4.69
CA TRP A 227 11.66 4.59 4.45
C TRP A 227 10.85 5.59 3.62
N ALA A 228 10.98 6.88 3.90
CA ALA A 228 10.30 7.91 3.10
C ALA A 228 10.74 7.86 1.62
N VAL A 229 12.05 7.69 1.33
CA VAL A 229 12.52 7.53 -0.06
C VAL A 229 11.88 6.30 -0.73
N ILE A 230 11.81 5.15 -0.03
CA ILE A 230 11.17 3.94 -0.55
C ILE A 230 9.67 4.18 -0.82
N ILE A 231 8.97 4.81 0.14
CA ILE A 231 7.54 5.10 0.02
C ILE A 231 7.26 6.03 -1.17
N PHE A 232 8.03 7.11 -1.31
CA PHE A 232 7.86 8.06 -2.41
C PHE A 232 8.31 7.49 -3.77
N SER A 233 9.23 6.50 -3.79
CA SER A 233 9.53 5.74 -5.00
C SER A 233 8.30 4.97 -5.49
N LEU A 234 7.59 4.29 -4.58
CA LEU A 234 6.33 3.61 -4.92
C LEU A 234 5.23 4.61 -5.30
N ALA A 235 5.13 5.73 -4.57
CA ALA A 235 4.14 6.78 -4.88
C ALA A 235 4.35 7.33 -6.30
N GLY A 236 5.58 7.63 -6.70
CA GLY A 236 5.88 8.11 -8.05
C GLY A 236 5.48 7.12 -9.14
N VAL A 237 5.85 5.85 -8.96
CA VAL A 237 5.48 4.77 -9.89
C VAL A 237 3.97 4.57 -9.94
N LEU A 238 3.30 4.64 -8.79
CA LEU A 238 1.84 4.50 -8.69
C LEU A 238 1.10 5.67 -9.35
N ILE A 239 1.61 6.91 -9.23
CA ILE A 239 1.06 8.08 -9.96
C ILE A 239 1.14 7.84 -11.47
N GLY A 240 2.27 7.31 -11.96
CA GLY A 240 2.43 6.94 -13.37
C GLY A 240 1.48 5.85 -13.82
N TYR A 241 1.19 4.86 -12.97
CA TYR A 241 0.15 3.86 -13.23
C TYR A 241 -1.24 4.49 -13.27
N ILE A 242 -1.60 5.34 -12.29
CA ILE A 242 -2.90 6.01 -12.20
C ILE A 242 -3.18 6.87 -13.44
N TRP A 243 -2.15 7.47 -14.04
CA TRP A 243 -2.27 8.20 -15.30
C TRP A 243 -2.94 7.38 -16.39
N HIS A 244 -2.64 6.09 -16.48
CA HIS A 244 -3.22 5.16 -17.45
C HIS A 244 -4.49 4.46 -16.95
N ASN A 245 -4.70 4.42 -15.63
CA ASN A 245 -5.89 3.81 -15.01
C ASN A 245 -7.02 4.83 -14.74
N ALA A 246 -6.80 6.13 -15.02
CA ALA A 246 -7.84 7.14 -14.97
C ALA A 246 -8.99 6.78 -15.92
N HIS A 247 -10.23 7.05 -15.48
CA HIS A 247 -11.42 6.69 -16.26
C HIS A 247 -11.53 7.51 -17.56
N PRO A 248 -11.80 6.89 -18.72
CA PRO A 248 -11.89 5.44 -18.97
C PRO A 248 -10.52 4.77 -19.02
N SER A 249 -10.28 3.79 -18.15
CA SER A 249 -8.97 3.18 -17.97
C SER A 249 -8.49 2.44 -19.22
N SER A 250 -7.20 2.55 -19.52
CA SER A 250 -6.52 1.76 -20.57
C SER A 250 -5.91 0.46 -20.05
N VAL A 251 -5.72 0.34 -18.72
CA VAL A 251 -5.09 -0.82 -18.09
C VAL A 251 -5.58 -0.97 -16.66
N LEU A 252 -5.64 -2.22 -16.16
CA LEU A 252 -6.04 -2.56 -14.79
C LEU A 252 -4.84 -3.08 -14.01
N MET A 253 -4.77 -2.77 -12.68
CA MET A 253 -3.65 -3.23 -11.87
C MET A 253 -3.70 -4.75 -11.61
N GLY A 254 -4.89 -5.34 -11.57
CA GLY A 254 -5.11 -6.74 -11.27
C GLY A 254 -4.81 -7.12 -9.82
N ASP A 255 -4.92 -8.41 -9.53
CA ASP A 255 -4.53 -8.98 -8.23
C ASP A 255 -3.03 -8.77 -7.96
N ALA A 256 -2.22 -8.73 -9.03
CA ALA A 256 -0.79 -8.42 -8.95
C ALA A 256 -0.49 -7.09 -8.25
N GLY A 257 -1.21 -6.03 -8.63
CA GLY A 257 -0.96 -4.70 -8.06
C GLY A 257 -1.62 -4.51 -6.71
N SER A 258 -2.91 -4.82 -6.61
CA SER A 258 -3.71 -4.56 -5.41
C SER A 258 -3.21 -5.30 -4.18
N ARG A 259 -2.80 -6.58 -4.32
CA ARG A 259 -2.27 -7.38 -3.21
C ARG A 259 -0.91 -6.87 -2.74
N ALA A 260 0.01 -6.56 -3.67
CA ALA A 260 1.31 -6.00 -3.34
C ALA A 260 1.21 -4.64 -2.61
N LEU A 261 0.29 -3.78 -3.05
CA LEU A 261 0.06 -2.47 -2.43
C LEU A 261 -0.52 -2.60 -1.02
N GLY A 262 -1.50 -3.51 -0.82
CA GLY A 262 -2.06 -3.79 0.50
C GLY A 262 -1.03 -4.36 1.48
N PHE A 263 -0.18 -5.28 1.01
CA PHE A 263 0.95 -5.79 1.76
C PHE A 263 1.89 -4.65 2.19
N PHE A 264 2.32 -3.82 1.25
CA PHE A 264 3.30 -2.77 1.53
C PHE A 264 2.80 -1.75 2.54
N ILE A 265 1.53 -1.28 2.43
CA ILE A 265 0.92 -0.37 3.41
C ILE A 265 0.93 -0.97 4.81
N SER A 266 0.53 -2.24 4.96
CA SER A 266 0.48 -2.90 6.26
C SER A 266 1.86 -3.00 6.92
N ILE A 267 2.91 -3.27 6.13
CA ILE A 267 4.28 -3.27 6.62
C ILE A 267 4.71 -1.89 7.10
N LEU A 268 4.42 -0.83 6.35
CA LEU A 268 4.74 0.55 6.76
C LEU A 268 4.09 0.91 8.10
N VAL A 269 2.84 0.52 8.29
CA VAL A 269 2.12 0.76 9.54
C VAL A 269 2.78 0.01 10.71
N LEU A 270 3.20 -1.23 10.54
CA LEU A 270 3.92 -1.99 11.58
C LEU A 270 5.32 -1.43 11.85
N VAL A 271 6.03 -1.00 10.82
CA VAL A 271 7.34 -0.34 10.92
C VAL A 271 7.25 1.00 11.65
N SER A 272 6.15 1.72 11.52
CA SER A 272 5.90 2.95 12.28
C SER A 272 5.73 2.74 13.79
N LYS A 273 5.68 1.48 14.22
CA LYS A 273 5.40 1.05 15.60
C LYS A 273 4.02 1.48 16.12
N ASN A 274 3.08 1.79 15.24
CA ASN A 274 1.70 2.13 15.60
C ASN A 274 0.68 1.50 14.62
N PRO A 275 0.08 0.35 14.99
CA PRO A 275 -0.91 -0.32 14.14
C PRO A 275 -2.14 0.54 13.81
N PHE A 276 -2.48 1.53 14.65
CA PHE A 276 -3.63 2.41 14.42
C PHE A 276 -3.44 3.38 13.25
N LEU A 277 -2.20 3.58 12.77
CA LEU A 277 -1.96 4.37 11.57
C LEU A 277 -2.63 3.78 10.32
N ILE A 278 -2.99 2.50 10.33
CA ILE A 278 -3.78 1.89 9.25
C ILE A 278 -5.16 2.56 9.10
N LEU A 279 -5.78 2.92 10.23
CA LEU A 279 -7.07 3.62 10.22
C LEU A 279 -6.93 5.03 9.64
N MET A 280 -5.86 5.73 9.96
CA MET A 280 -5.60 7.06 9.42
C MET A 280 -5.33 7.01 7.91
N SER A 281 -4.47 6.11 7.47
CA SER A 281 -4.02 6.05 6.08
C SER A 281 -5.02 5.39 5.14
N SER A 282 -5.87 4.48 5.62
CA SER A 282 -6.65 3.56 4.78
C SER A 282 -8.08 3.33 5.23
N SER A 283 -8.68 4.25 6.04
CA SER A 283 -10.05 4.10 6.57
C SER A 283 -11.07 3.73 5.51
N ILE A 284 -11.11 4.51 4.43
CA ILE A 284 -12.13 4.33 3.39
C ILE A 284 -11.88 3.06 2.58
N MET A 285 -10.63 2.66 2.39
CA MET A 285 -10.30 1.40 1.76
C MET A 285 -10.79 0.22 2.61
N PHE A 286 -10.61 0.27 3.94
CA PHE A 286 -11.11 -0.74 4.87
C PHE A 286 -12.65 -0.77 4.95
N ILE A 287 -13.31 0.40 4.92
CA ILE A 287 -14.77 0.47 4.85
C ILE A 287 -15.27 -0.06 3.51
N ASN A 288 -14.61 0.25 2.41
CA ASN A 288 -15.02 -0.17 1.07
C ASN A 288 -14.91 -1.68 0.84
N GLY A 289 -13.73 -2.26 1.06
CA GLY A 289 -13.45 -3.67 0.81
C GLY A 289 -13.50 -4.55 2.07
N GLY A 290 -12.94 -4.06 3.19
CA GLY A 290 -12.79 -4.85 4.42
C GLY A 290 -14.11 -5.19 5.10
N THR A 291 -15.11 -4.30 5.07
CA THR A 291 -16.44 -4.62 5.60
C THR A 291 -17.13 -5.76 4.84
N GLY A 292 -16.83 -5.92 3.55
CA GLY A 292 -17.28 -7.06 2.76
C GLY A 292 -16.66 -8.38 3.25
N LEU A 293 -15.36 -8.37 3.52
CA LEU A 293 -14.64 -9.52 4.09
C LEU A 293 -15.20 -9.87 5.47
N LEU A 294 -15.43 -8.86 6.33
CA LEU A 294 -16.05 -9.05 7.64
C LEU A 294 -17.46 -9.67 7.53
N LYS A 295 -18.27 -9.18 6.58
CA LYS A 295 -19.61 -9.73 6.32
C LYS A 295 -19.55 -11.23 5.98
N VAL A 296 -18.66 -11.61 5.06
CA VAL A 296 -18.50 -13.01 4.66
C VAL A 296 -17.98 -13.86 5.82
N PHE A 297 -17.01 -13.36 6.56
CA PHE A 297 -16.46 -14.02 7.74
C PHE A 297 -17.54 -14.29 8.80
N MET A 298 -18.30 -13.26 9.18
CA MET A 298 -19.36 -13.40 10.19
C MET A 298 -20.49 -14.34 9.74
N LEU A 299 -20.81 -14.32 8.46
CA LEU A 299 -21.82 -15.23 7.92
C LEU A 299 -21.33 -16.69 7.91
N ARG A 300 -20.09 -16.94 7.47
CA ARG A 300 -19.55 -18.32 7.35
C ARG A 300 -19.26 -18.98 8.70
N PHE A 301 -18.66 -18.24 9.65
CA PHE A 301 -18.18 -18.83 10.89
C PHE A 301 -19.18 -18.70 12.05
N PHE A 302 -19.92 -17.62 12.09
CA PHE A 302 -20.87 -17.34 13.20
C PHE A 302 -22.33 -17.39 12.78
N HIS A 303 -22.62 -17.56 11.48
CA HIS A 303 -23.98 -17.52 10.91
C HIS A 303 -24.74 -16.21 11.21
N ILE A 304 -24.00 -15.12 11.48
CA ILE A 304 -24.55 -13.79 11.76
C ILE A 304 -24.61 -13.00 10.44
N PRO A 305 -25.80 -12.69 9.92
CA PRO A 305 -25.95 -11.95 8.66
C PRO A 305 -25.83 -10.44 8.91
N LEU A 306 -24.58 -9.94 9.02
CA LEU A 306 -24.31 -8.50 9.08
C LEU A 306 -24.64 -7.82 7.73
N PHE A 307 -25.09 -6.57 7.80
CA PHE A 307 -25.31 -5.72 6.63
C PHE A 307 -26.13 -6.36 5.50
N LYS A 308 -27.27 -7.01 5.84
CA LYS A 308 -28.12 -7.75 4.88
C LYS A 308 -28.45 -6.96 3.61
N ASN A 309 -28.71 -5.66 3.75
CA ASN A 309 -29.19 -4.78 2.65
C ASN A 309 -28.04 -4.01 1.96
N ILE A 310 -26.79 -4.23 2.37
CA ILE A 310 -25.63 -3.54 1.80
C ILE A 310 -24.84 -4.53 0.94
N ARG A 311 -24.63 -4.14 -0.32
CA ARG A 311 -23.74 -4.85 -1.24
C ARG A 311 -22.30 -4.43 -0.97
N PHE A 312 -21.39 -5.34 -1.02
CA PHE A 312 -19.95 -5.07 -0.95
C PHE A 312 -19.23 -5.60 -2.19
N PRO A 313 -18.14 -4.95 -2.61
CA PRO A 313 -17.57 -3.73 -2.04
C PRO A 313 -18.53 -2.54 -2.06
N LEU A 314 -18.32 -1.55 -1.14
CA LEU A 314 -19.25 -0.43 -0.95
C LEU A 314 -19.40 0.44 -2.21
N HIS A 315 -18.35 0.60 -3.01
CA HIS A 315 -18.41 1.33 -4.28
C HIS A 315 -19.45 0.76 -5.25
N ASP A 316 -19.62 -0.55 -5.29
CA ASP A 316 -20.65 -1.20 -6.10
C ASP A 316 -22.06 -0.92 -5.57
N HIS A 317 -22.22 -0.85 -4.25
CA HIS A 317 -23.50 -0.47 -3.64
C HIS A 317 -23.89 0.95 -4.02
N MET A 318 -22.94 1.90 -3.96
CA MET A 318 -23.19 3.31 -4.30
C MET A 318 -23.53 3.47 -5.79
N ARG A 319 -22.84 2.72 -6.68
CA ARG A 319 -23.14 2.74 -8.11
C ARG A 319 -24.52 2.15 -8.42
N LYS A 320 -24.87 1.01 -7.80
CA LYS A 320 -26.11 0.29 -8.11
C LYS A 320 -27.34 0.92 -7.45
N LYS A 321 -27.25 1.36 -6.19
CA LYS A 321 -28.41 1.88 -5.43
C LYS A 321 -28.57 3.39 -5.60
N ASN A 322 -27.48 4.14 -5.65
CA ASN A 322 -27.49 5.59 -5.69
C ASN A 322 -27.16 6.16 -7.08
N ASN A 323 -26.94 5.29 -8.08
CA ASN A 323 -26.61 5.65 -9.46
C ASN A 323 -25.37 6.57 -9.58
N TRP A 324 -24.38 6.41 -8.70
CA TRP A 324 -23.15 7.21 -8.78
C TRP A 324 -22.32 6.81 -10.00
N SER A 325 -21.80 7.79 -10.70
CA SER A 325 -20.81 7.55 -11.77
C SER A 325 -19.48 7.07 -11.20
N VAL A 326 -18.58 6.61 -12.07
CA VAL A 326 -17.22 6.19 -11.69
C VAL A 326 -16.46 7.34 -11.03
N GLU A 327 -16.54 8.53 -11.62
CA GLU A 327 -15.88 9.74 -11.14
C GLU A 327 -16.47 10.22 -9.81
N GLN A 328 -17.77 10.11 -9.63
CA GLN A 328 -18.41 10.46 -8.36
C GLN A 328 -17.99 9.53 -7.23
N VAL A 329 -17.88 8.22 -7.51
CA VAL A 329 -17.33 7.27 -6.53
C VAL A 329 -15.91 7.64 -6.17
N LEU A 330 -15.05 7.81 -7.18
CA LEU A 330 -13.64 8.16 -6.99
C LEU A 330 -13.50 9.41 -6.12
N ILE A 331 -14.08 10.53 -6.55
CA ILE A 331 -13.90 11.83 -5.88
C ILE A 331 -14.48 11.81 -4.47
N ARG A 332 -15.69 11.26 -4.27
CA ARG A 332 -16.32 11.25 -2.95
C ARG A 332 -15.60 10.36 -1.95
N PHE A 333 -15.09 9.20 -2.38
CA PHE A 333 -14.29 8.33 -1.51
C PHE A 333 -12.95 8.98 -1.15
N LEU A 334 -12.33 9.71 -2.09
CA LEU A 334 -11.10 10.47 -1.81
C LEU A 334 -11.35 11.62 -0.81
N ILE A 335 -12.43 12.37 -0.97
CA ILE A 335 -12.81 13.42 -0.02
C ILE A 335 -12.98 12.84 1.39
N LEU A 336 -13.71 11.73 1.51
CA LEU A 336 -13.91 11.06 2.80
C LEU A 336 -12.59 10.55 3.38
N GLN A 337 -11.72 9.94 2.58
CA GLN A 337 -10.40 9.50 3.03
C GLN A 337 -9.55 10.69 3.50
N PHE A 338 -9.55 11.80 2.75
CA PHE A 338 -8.81 13.01 3.13
C PHE A 338 -9.28 13.56 4.48
N ILE A 339 -10.60 13.66 4.68
CA ILE A 339 -11.18 14.11 5.96
C ILE A 339 -10.78 13.15 7.10
N CYS A 340 -10.94 11.84 6.90
CA CYS A 340 -10.52 10.84 7.89
C CYS A 340 -9.02 10.95 8.22
N THR A 341 -8.17 11.10 7.20
CA THR A 341 -6.72 11.25 7.39
C THR A 341 -6.38 12.46 8.24
N LEU A 342 -6.99 13.64 7.96
CA LEU A 342 -6.74 14.86 8.72
C LEU A 342 -7.22 14.76 10.18
N ILE A 343 -8.44 14.27 10.38
CA ILE A 343 -9.00 14.12 11.73
C ILE A 343 -8.18 13.14 12.55
N LEU A 344 -7.89 11.95 12.00
CA LEU A 344 -7.14 10.91 12.69
C LEU A 344 -5.66 11.29 12.88
N PHE A 345 -5.06 12.05 11.98
CA PHE A 345 -3.73 12.62 12.18
C PHE A 345 -3.71 13.52 13.43
N GLY A 346 -4.67 14.43 13.55
CA GLY A 346 -4.81 15.28 14.73
C GLY A 346 -5.00 14.47 16.01
N ILE A 347 -5.88 13.47 15.99
CA ILE A 347 -6.15 12.60 17.15
C ILE A 347 -4.91 11.79 17.55
N ILE A 348 -4.23 11.17 16.59
CA ILE A 348 -3.11 10.25 16.87
C ILE A 348 -1.87 11.02 17.37
N PHE A 349 -1.59 12.21 16.83
CA PHE A 349 -0.35 12.93 17.14
C PHE A 349 -0.51 14.11 18.10
N LYS A 350 -1.71 14.70 18.24
CA LYS A 350 -1.91 15.89 19.06
C LYS A 350 -2.52 15.59 20.43
N ILE A 351 -3.34 14.55 20.54
CA ILE A 351 -4.00 14.17 21.79
C ILE A 351 -3.16 13.07 22.46
N ARG A 352 -2.12 13.50 23.20
CA ARG A 352 -1.22 12.60 23.94
C ARG A 352 -0.91 13.13 25.31
#